data_952ce63d447c6ebcf864274bdaebc028
#
_entry.id   952ce63d447c6ebcf864274bdaebc028
#
_cell.length_a   1.000
_cell.length_b   1.000
_cell.length_c   1.000
_cell.angle_alpha   90.00
_cell.angle_beta   90.00
_cell.angle_gamma   90.00
#
_symmetry.space_group_name_H-M   'P 1'
#
loop_
_entity.id
_entity.type
_entity.pdbx_description
1 polymer ?
#
loop_
_entity_poly.entity_id
_entity_poly.type
_entity_poly.pdbx_seq_one_letter_code
_entity_poly.pdbx_strand_id
1 'polypeptide(L)'
;MPAVFILLFIISIYTFSKKNVKEYERTEEVFGNPLMGYAPCAWNTTVSDDVSLLYMDITWAELETEEGQYNWESIDKENQLSRWRKEGKHIVLRFVCDVPGQEKHMDIPEWLYEKIDHEGTWYDVEFGKGFAPDYNNEEMIRYHAKAVEALGEHLGKDGLISYIELGSLG
;
A
#
# COMPACT_ATOMS: atom_id res chain seq x y z
N MET A 1 -54.03 22.39 -19.25
CA MET A 1 -53.22 22.06 -18.08
C MET A 1 -52.20 20.94 -18.28
N PRO A 2 -52.42 19.83 -19.02
CA PRO A 2 -51.42 18.75 -19.12
C PRO A 2 -50.11 19.17 -19.85
N ALA A 3 -50.21 20.04 -20.85
CA ALA A 3 -49.03 20.48 -21.63
C ALA A 3 -47.97 21.24 -20.81
N VAL A 4 -48.41 22.02 -19.82
CA VAL A 4 -47.49 22.79 -18.96
C VAL A 4 -46.70 21.86 -18.03
N PHE A 5 -47.34 20.80 -17.50
CA PHE A 5 -46.65 19.78 -16.65
C PHE A 5 -45.62 18.95 -17.43
N ILE A 6 -45.93 18.60 -18.68
CA ILE A 6 -45.03 17.88 -19.56
C ILE A 6 -43.80 18.77 -19.87
N LEU A 7 -43.98 20.03 -20.15
CA LEU A 7 -42.90 20.99 -20.44
C LEU A 7 -41.96 21.16 -19.19
N LEU A 8 -42.54 21.31 -18.00
CA LEU A 8 -41.82 21.43 -16.76
C LEU A 8 -41.02 20.16 -16.42
N PHE A 9 -41.59 18.97 -16.71
CA PHE A 9 -40.92 17.71 -16.51
C PHE A 9 -39.72 17.52 -17.46
N ILE A 10 -39.90 17.89 -18.75
CA ILE A 10 -38.80 17.86 -19.74
C ILE A 10 -37.68 18.81 -19.35
N ILE A 11 -38.00 20.03 -18.91
CA ILE A 11 -37.01 21.01 -18.45
C ILE A 11 -36.27 20.49 -17.23
N SER A 12 -36.97 19.86 -16.29
CA SER A 12 -36.37 19.26 -15.07
C SER A 12 -35.41 18.12 -15.43
N ILE A 13 -35.77 17.22 -16.34
CA ILE A 13 -34.88 16.16 -16.81
C ILE A 13 -33.65 16.73 -17.51
N TYR A 14 -33.85 17.73 -18.37
CA TYR A 14 -32.74 18.37 -19.10
C TYR A 14 -31.75 19.09 -18.17
N THR A 15 -32.26 19.81 -17.18
CA THR A 15 -31.40 20.49 -16.18
C THR A 15 -30.69 19.52 -15.26
N PHE A 16 -31.34 18.42 -14.86
CA PHE A 16 -30.74 17.38 -14.05
C PHE A 16 -29.65 16.62 -14.83
N SER A 17 -29.91 16.32 -16.11
CA SER A 17 -28.94 15.66 -16.99
C SER A 17 -27.69 16.51 -17.21
N LYS A 18 -27.83 17.83 -17.46
CA LYS A 18 -26.68 18.74 -17.64
C LYS A 18 -25.84 18.89 -16.37
N LYS A 19 -26.44 18.80 -15.18
CA LYS A 19 -25.74 18.99 -13.92
C LYS A 19 -24.73 17.88 -13.58
N ASN A 20 -24.88 16.72 -14.22
CA ASN A 20 -24.01 15.54 -13.99
C ASN A 20 -23.02 15.28 -15.13
N VAL A 21 -23.01 16.09 -16.18
CA VAL A 21 -22.03 15.98 -17.26
C VAL A 21 -20.87 16.92 -16.95
N LYS A 22 -19.69 16.34 -16.72
CA LYS A 22 -18.43 17.10 -16.69
C LYS A 22 -17.88 17.15 -18.10
N GLU A 23 -17.75 18.34 -18.65
CA GLU A 23 -17.04 18.57 -19.91
C GLU A 23 -15.57 18.84 -19.57
N TYR A 24 -14.66 18.09 -20.20
CA TYR A 24 -13.22 18.27 -20.06
C TYR A 24 -12.70 18.86 -21.36
N GLU A 25 -11.93 19.93 -21.25
CA GLU A 25 -11.21 20.47 -22.37
C GLU A 25 -9.97 19.61 -22.65
N ARG A 26 -9.76 19.30 -23.93
CA ARG A 26 -8.55 18.63 -24.36
C ARG A 26 -7.37 19.60 -24.24
N THR A 27 -6.34 19.20 -23.51
CA THR A 27 -5.06 19.91 -23.45
C THR A 27 -3.99 19.12 -24.16
N GLU A 28 -3.04 19.80 -24.79
CA GLU A 28 -1.81 19.20 -25.33
C GLU A 28 -0.65 19.31 -24.30
N GLU A 29 -0.91 19.87 -23.13
CA GLU A 29 0.08 19.95 -22.07
C GLU A 29 0.41 18.55 -21.53
N VAL A 30 1.70 18.29 -21.36
CA VAL A 30 2.17 17.10 -20.67
C VAL A 30 2.11 17.37 -19.17
N PHE A 31 1.24 16.68 -18.49
CA PHE A 31 1.14 16.76 -17.03
C PHE A 31 1.36 15.38 -16.40
N GLY A 32 1.99 15.37 -15.23
CA GLY A 32 2.14 14.17 -14.43
C GLY A 32 0.77 13.64 -14.02
N ASN A 33 0.54 12.35 -14.23
CA ASN A 33 -0.72 11.72 -13.84
C ASN A 33 -0.66 11.43 -12.34
N PRO A 34 -1.37 12.17 -11.47
CA PRO A 34 -1.23 11.99 -10.05
C PRO A 34 -1.69 10.59 -9.63
N LEU A 35 -0.87 9.92 -8.83
CA LEU A 35 -1.16 8.59 -8.26
C LEU A 35 -1.39 7.48 -9.31
N MET A 36 -0.79 7.62 -10.50
CA MET A 36 -0.87 6.63 -11.58
C MET A 36 0.47 6.53 -12.32
N GLY A 37 0.69 5.38 -12.97
CA GLY A 37 1.85 5.13 -13.82
C GLY A 37 2.97 4.39 -13.10
N TYR A 38 4.20 4.62 -13.50
CA TYR A 38 5.37 3.97 -12.93
C TYR A 38 5.63 4.44 -11.51
N ALA A 39 5.74 3.49 -10.59
CA ALA A 39 6.04 3.71 -9.18
C ALA A 39 7.41 3.07 -8.84
N PRO A 40 8.52 3.82 -8.90
CA PRO A 40 9.83 3.31 -8.48
C PRO A 40 9.85 3.06 -6.97
N CYS A 41 10.77 2.19 -6.53
CA CYS A 41 10.91 1.91 -5.10
C CYS A 41 11.29 3.17 -4.30
N ALA A 42 10.70 3.32 -3.13
CA ALA A 42 10.89 4.48 -2.25
C ALA A 42 12.33 4.65 -1.76
N TRP A 43 13.11 3.59 -1.68
CA TRP A 43 14.53 3.61 -1.32
C TRP A 43 15.42 4.19 -2.42
N ASN A 44 14.94 4.40 -3.65
CA ASN A 44 15.74 4.99 -4.73
C ASN A 44 16.14 6.42 -4.40
N THR A 45 17.44 6.71 -4.54
CA THR A 45 17.97 8.04 -4.26
C THR A 45 17.71 9.04 -5.39
N THR A 46 17.49 8.54 -6.61
CA THR A 46 17.23 9.34 -7.80
C THR A 46 15.86 9.01 -8.35
N VAL A 47 14.93 9.93 -8.18
CA VAL A 47 13.54 9.84 -8.69
C VAL A 47 13.23 11.12 -9.42
N SER A 48 12.63 11.03 -10.61
CA SER A 48 12.26 12.19 -11.43
C SER A 48 11.16 13.01 -10.76
N ASP A 49 11.16 14.32 -10.97
CA ASP A 49 10.21 15.26 -10.35
C ASP A 49 8.77 15.00 -10.77
N ASP A 50 8.56 14.50 -11.99
CA ASP A 50 7.24 14.15 -12.53
C ASP A 50 6.65 12.85 -11.98
N VAL A 51 7.45 12.04 -11.28
CA VAL A 51 6.97 10.86 -10.56
C VAL A 51 6.30 11.29 -9.26
N SER A 52 5.02 11.03 -9.11
CA SER A 52 4.25 11.37 -7.91
C SER A 52 3.99 10.17 -6.98
N LEU A 53 4.15 8.95 -7.49
CA LEU A 53 3.86 7.71 -6.77
C LEU A 53 5.11 6.84 -6.67
N LEU A 54 5.35 6.31 -5.48
CA LEU A 54 6.47 5.41 -5.16
C LEU A 54 5.92 4.07 -4.65
N TYR A 55 6.77 3.08 -4.58
CA TYR A 55 6.44 1.75 -4.10
C TYR A 55 7.34 1.37 -2.92
N MET A 56 6.77 0.77 -1.89
CA MET A 56 7.48 0.35 -0.70
C MET A 56 6.97 -1.00 -0.20
N ASP A 57 7.84 -2.00 -0.22
CA ASP A 57 7.65 -3.23 0.53
C ASP A 57 8.25 -3.08 1.93
N ILE A 58 7.57 -3.64 2.92
CA ILE A 58 8.07 -3.81 4.28
C ILE A 58 7.81 -5.25 4.68
N THR A 59 8.84 -6.01 5.02
CA THR A 59 8.67 -7.32 5.62
C THR A 59 8.33 -7.17 7.10
N TRP A 60 7.61 -8.12 7.67
CA TRP A 60 7.33 -8.09 9.10
C TRP A 60 8.61 -8.21 9.94
N ALA A 61 9.58 -9.00 9.47
CA ALA A 61 10.87 -9.14 10.13
C ALA A 61 11.65 -7.82 10.23
N GLU A 62 11.59 -6.97 9.19
CA GLU A 62 12.18 -5.62 9.21
C GLU A 62 11.42 -4.66 10.12
N LEU A 63 10.09 -4.76 10.11
CA LEU A 63 9.23 -3.87 10.88
C LEU A 63 9.34 -4.09 12.39
N GLU A 64 9.36 -5.34 12.85
CA GLU A 64 9.18 -5.71 14.26
C GLU A 64 10.17 -6.80 14.69
N THR A 65 11.43 -6.42 14.90
CA THR A 65 12.50 -7.37 15.28
C THR A 65 12.31 -7.96 16.68
N GLU A 66 11.65 -7.25 17.59
CA GLU A 66 11.28 -7.71 18.92
C GLU A 66 9.77 -7.47 19.14
N GLU A 67 9.10 -8.34 19.85
CA GLU A 67 7.65 -8.24 20.09
C GLU A 67 7.23 -6.86 20.63
N GLY A 68 6.38 -6.16 19.90
CA GLY A 68 5.87 -4.83 20.26
C GLY A 68 6.85 -3.69 20.03
N GLN A 69 8.02 -3.93 19.45
CA GLN A 69 9.02 -2.92 19.15
C GLN A 69 9.15 -2.74 17.64
N TYR A 70 8.59 -1.64 17.14
CA TYR A 70 8.58 -1.33 15.71
C TYR A 70 9.72 -0.42 15.30
N ASN A 71 10.43 -0.78 14.23
CA ASN A 71 11.64 -0.10 13.73
C ASN A 71 11.31 1.09 12.81
N TRP A 72 10.43 1.99 13.24
CA TRP A 72 9.98 3.13 12.43
C TRP A 72 11.12 4.00 11.89
N GLU A 73 12.14 4.24 12.70
CA GLU A 73 13.29 5.06 12.29
C GLU A 73 14.07 4.42 11.14
N SER A 74 14.28 3.09 11.17
CA SER A 74 14.94 2.35 10.09
C SER A 74 14.09 2.39 8.82
N ILE A 75 12.79 2.11 8.93
CA ILE A 75 11.83 2.15 7.82
C ILE A 75 11.81 3.54 7.17
N ASP A 76 11.70 4.62 7.97
CA ASP A 76 11.75 6.01 7.44
C ASP A 76 13.05 6.29 6.70
N LYS A 77 14.19 5.95 7.32
CA LYS A 77 15.52 6.21 6.76
C LYS A 77 15.76 5.44 5.47
N GLU A 78 15.49 4.14 5.45
CA GLU A 78 15.74 3.28 4.30
C GLU A 78 14.84 3.64 3.11
N ASN A 79 13.58 3.98 3.38
CA ASN A 79 12.60 4.35 2.37
C ASN A 79 12.47 5.87 2.18
N GLN A 80 13.30 6.67 2.84
CA GLN A 80 13.34 8.13 2.70
C GLN A 80 11.97 8.82 2.91
N LEU A 81 11.13 8.31 3.84
CA LEU A 81 9.74 8.75 4.00
C LEU A 81 9.64 10.24 4.31
N SER A 82 10.55 10.77 5.14
CA SER A 82 10.63 12.20 5.47
C SER A 82 10.93 13.07 4.25
N ARG A 83 11.72 12.57 3.29
CA ARG A 83 11.97 13.23 2.01
C ARG A 83 10.72 13.27 1.16
N TRP A 84 10.05 12.13 0.98
CA TRP A 84 8.89 12.02 0.12
C TRP A 84 7.71 12.85 0.62
N ARG A 85 7.51 12.94 1.94
CA ARG A 85 6.57 13.87 2.56
C ARG A 85 6.84 15.32 2.16
N LYS A 86 8.11 15.73 2.25
CA LYS A 86 8.53 17.10 1.90
C LYS A 86 8.36 17.40 0.42
N GLU A 87 8.57 16.42 -0.45
CA GLU A 87 8.41 16.55 -1.90
C GLU A 87 6.95 16.37 -2.36
N GLY A 88 6.01 16.08 -1.45
CA GLY A 88 4.60 15.89 -1.76
C GLY A 88 4.32 14.65 -2.62
N LYS A 89 5.18 13.64 -2.53
CA LYS A 89 5.00 12.36 -3.21
C LYS A 89 4.14 11.42 -2.37
N HIS A 90 3.64 10.37 -2.99
CA HIS A 90 2.78 9.36 -2.38
C HIS A 90 3.40 7.97 -2.49
N ILE A 91 2.95 7.03 -1.67
CA ILE A 91 3.50 5.68 -1.62
C ILE A 91 2.38 4.64 -1.72
N VAL A 92 2.63 3.61 -2.51
CA VAL A 92 1.96 2.31 -2.42
C VAL A 92 2.71 1.50 -1.38
N LEU A 93 2.06 1.13 -0.30
CA LEU A 93 2.62 0.28 0.75
C LEU A 93 2.17 -1.17 0.54
N ARG A 94 3.12 -2.09 0.57
CA ARG A 94 2.87 -3.52 0.69
C ARG A 94 3.55 -4.04 1.95
N PHE A 95 2.77 -4.63 2.87
CA PHE A 95 3.26 -5.32 4.06
C PHE A 95 3.29 -6.82 3.77
N VAL A 96 4.44 -7.45 3.97
CA VAL A 96 4.68 -8.83 3.52
C VAL A 96 5.13 -9.73 4.66
N CYS A 97 4.63 -10.97 4.64
CA CYS A 97 5.00 -12.03 5.56
C CYS A 97 5.77 -13.16 4.88
N ASP A 98 5.83 -13.13 3.55
CA ASP A 98 6.52 -14.13 2.74
C ASP A 98 6.79 -13.56 1.34
N VAL A 99 8.05 -13.46 0.95
CA VAL A 99 8.51 -13.09 -0.40
C VAL A 99 9.58 -14.09 -0.84
N PRO A 100 9.42 -14.76 -1.98
CA PRO A 100 10.47 -15.64 -2.50
C PRO A 100 11.78 -14.91 -2.76
N GLY A 101 12.86 -15.35 -2.13
CA GLY A 101 14.21 -14.80 -2.31
C GLY A 101 15.19 -15.78 -2.92
N GLN A 102 16.40 -15.33 -3.17
CA GLN A 102 17.47 -16.17 -3.74
C GLN A 102 18.05 -17.14 -2.71
N GLU A 103 18.18 -16.67 -1.48
CA GLU A 103 18.68 -17.44 -0.37
C GLU A 103 17.54 -17.80 0.59
N LYS A 104 17.76 -18.85 1.40
CA LYS A 104 16.81 -19.26 2.43
C LYS A 104 16.69 -18.16 3.48
N HIS A 105 15.48 -17.62 3.66
CA HIS A 105 15.18 -16.53 4.59
C HIS A 105 13.74 -16.64 5.10
N MET A 106 13.38 -15.76 6.00
CA MET A 106 12.05 -15.66 6.59
C MET A 106 11.68 -14.18 6.74
N ASP A 107 10.46 -13.83 6.33
CA ASP A 107 9.95 -12.45 6.34
C ASP A 107 9.06 -12.14 7.55
N ILE A 108 8.75 -13.14 8.39
CA ILE A 108 8.20 -12.91 9.71
C ILE A 108 9.31 -12.84 10.76
N PRO A 109 9.10 -12.12 11.89
CA PRO A 109 10.13 -12.04 12.95
C PRO A 109 10.39 -13.39 13.63
N GLU A 110 11.61 -13.59 14.07
CA GLU A 110 12.04 -14.82 14.78
C GLU A 110 11.18 -15.08 16.04
N TRP A 111 10.87 -14.04 16.82
CA TRP A 111 10.02 -14.18 17.99
C TRP A 111 8.61 -14.69 17.65
N LEU A 112 8.07 -14.32 16.47
CA LEU A 112 6.77 -14.82 16.01
C LEU A 112 6.87 -16.27 15.54
N TYR A 113 7.94 -16.60 14.80
CA TYR A 113 8.23 -17.96 14.38
C TYR A 113 8.25 -18.93 15.55
N GLU A 114 8.88 -18.54 16.67
CA GLU A 114 8.86 -19.32 17.91
C GLU A 114 7.46 -19.39 18.54
N LYS A 115 6.69 -18.30 18.50
CA LYS A 115 5.33 -18.28 19.07
C LYS A 115 4.31 -19.13 18.33
N ILE A 116 4.48 -19.27 17.02
CA ILE A 116 3.63 -20.15 16.20
C ILE A 116 4.11 -21.59 16.19
N ASP A 117 5.00 -21.98 17.10
CA ASP A 117 5.60 -23.32 17.18
C ASP A 117 6.20 -23.79 15.84
N HIS A 118 6.77 -22.86 15.08
CA HIS A 118 7.34 -23.08 13.74
C HIS A 118 6.32 -23.55 12.68
N GLU A 119 5.04 -23.37 12.94
CA GLU A 119 3.99 -23.79 12.00
C GLU A 119 4.07 -23.00 10.69
N GLY A 120 4.28 -23.73 9.61
CA GLY A 120 4.47 -23.21 8.27
C GLY A 120 5.31 -24.14 7.42
N THR A 121 5.71 -23.67 6.26
CA THR A 121 6.44 -24.48 5.28
C THR A 121 7.65 -23.73 4.74
N TRP A 122 8.84 -24.29 4.94
CA TRP A 122 10.03 -23.87 4.21
C TRP A 122 9.94 -24.38 2.78
N TYR A 123 10.13 -23.50 1.81
CA TYR A 123 10.09 -23.84 0.39
C TYR A 123 11.41 -23.48 -0.32
N ASP A 124 11.69 -24.26 -1.37
CA ASP A 124 12.78 -24.04 -2.34
C ASP A 124 12.23 -24.44 -3.70
N VAL A 125 11.74 -23.46 -4.44
CA VAL A 125 11.04 -23.63 -5.70
C VAL A 125 11.70 -22.80 -6.81
N GLU A 126 11.23 -22.93 -8.04
CA GLU A 126 11.79 -22.22 -9.21
C GLU A 126 11.82 -20.68 -9.00
N PHE A 127 10.82 -20.14 -8.30
CA PHE A 127 10.68 -18.70 -8.07
C PHE A 127 11.51 -18.17 -6.92
N GLY A 128 12.04 -19.04 -6.07
CA GLY A 128 12.85 -18.66 -4.92
C GLY A 128 12.65 -19.54 -3.69
N LYS A 129 13.22 -19.11 -2.59
CA LYS A 129 13.22 -19.79 -1.30
C LYS A 129 12.66 -18.88 -0.24
N GLY A 130 12.05 -19.45 0.78
CA GLY A 130 11.50 -18.70 1.90
C GLY A 130 10.79 -19.58 2.90
N PHE A 131 10.06 -18.95 3.81
CA PHE A 131 9.19 -19.57 4.79
C PHE A 131 7.79 -18.99 4.68
N ALA A 132 6.83 -19.84 4.31
CA ALA A 132 5.40 -19.49 4.32
C ALA A 132 4.81 -19.90 5.68
N PRO A 133 4.42 -18.95 6.55
CA PRO A 133 3.80 -19.28 7.84
C PRO A 133 2.42 -19.90 7.64
N ASP A 134 1.94 -20.67 8.62
CA ASP A 134 0.54 -21.10 8.61
C ASP A 134 -0.36 -19.90 8.97
N TYR A 135 -0.98 -19.34 7.95
CA TYR A 135 -1.90 -18.19 8.09
C TYR A 135 -3.19 -18.51 8.85
N ASN A 136 -3.47 -19.79 9.18
CA ASN A 136 -4.60 -20.18 10.04
C ASN A 136 -4.19 -20.30 11.52
N ASN A 137 -2.91 -20.19 11.85
CA ASN A 137 -2.45 -20.21 13.23
C ASN A 137 -3.04 -19.00 13.99
N GLU A 138 -3.65 -19.23 15.16
CA GLU A 138 -4.33 -18.19 15.94
C GLU A 138 -3.37 -17.08 16.42
N GLU A 139 -2.12 -17.42 16.77
CA GLU A 139 -1.10 -16.45 17.16
C GLU A 139 -0.66 -15.60 15.95
N MET A 140 -0.48 -16.24 14.78
CA MET A 140 -0.18 -15.53 13.54
C MET A 140 -1.24 -14.47 13.24
N ILE A 141 -2.52 -14.85 13.25
CA ILE A 141 -3.65 -13.93 13.00
C ILE A 141 -3.67 -12.80 14.03
N ARG A 142 -3.50 -13.14 15.31
CA ARG A 142 -3.55 -12.18 16.41
C ARG A 142 -2.45 -11.12 16.32
N TYR A 143 -1.23 -11.54 16.06
CA TYR A 143 -0.09 -10.64 15.96
C TYR A 143 -0.09 -9.85 14.66
N HIS A 144 -0.51 -10.48 13.56
CA HIS A 144 -0.69 -9.77 12.29
C HIS A 144 -1.66 -8.59 12.41
N ALA A 145 -2.80 -8.79 13.08
CA ALA A 145 -3.74 -7.72 13.34
C ALA A 145 -3.11 -6.54 14.09
N LYS A 146 -2.26 -6.81 15.11
CA LYS A 146 -1.53 -5.76 15.86
C LYS A 146 -0.51 -5.04 14.97
N ALA A 147 0.23 -5.76 14.14
CA ALA A 147 1.20 -5.15 13.23
C ALA A 147 0.52 -4.23 12.21
N VAL A 148 -0.61 -4.68 11.64
CA VAL A 148 -1.41 -3.85 10.72
C VAL A 148 -2.00 -2.62 11.42
N GLU A 149 -2.47 -2.75 12.67
CA GLU A 149 -2.94 -1.62 13.47
C GLU A 149 -1.82 -0.60 13.70
N ALA A 150 -0.62 -1.06 14.09
CA ALA A 150 0.55 -0.20 14.29
C ALA A 150 0.98 0.51 12.99
N LEU A 151 0.96 -0.18 11.84
CA LEU A 151 1.19 0.43 10.53
C LEU A 151 0.19 1.55 10.24
N GLY A 152 -1.10 1.29 10.46
CA GLY A 152 -2.17 2.27 10.27
C GLY A 152 -2.02 3.48 11.19
N GLU A 153 -1.70 3.26 12.46
CA GLU A 153 -1.46 4.33 13.43
C GLU A 153 -0.23 5.18 13.11
N HIS A 154 0.83 4.58 12.60
CA HIS A 154 2.08 5.29 12.32
C HIS A 154 2.09 5.96 10.94
N LEU A 155 1.69 5.26 9.89
CA LEU A 155 1.80 5.70 8.49
C LEU A 155 0.51 6.31 7.92
N GLY A 156 -0.65 6.10 8.55
CA GLY A 156 -1.95 6.50 8.01
C GLY A 156 -2.36 7.96 8.25
N LYS A 157 -1.53 8.79 8.92
CA LYS A 157 -1.97 10.09 9.45
C LYS A 157 -1.84 11.27 8.49
N ASP A 158 -0.95 11.22 7.53
CA ASP A 158 -0.50 12.39 6.76
C ASP A 158 -0.74 12.31 5.25
N GLY A 159 -1.39 11.23 4.79
CA GLY A 159 -1.69 11.03 3.37
C GLY A 159 -0.48 10.62 2.51
N LEU A 160 0.68 10.31 3.10
CA LEU A 160 1.83 9.77 2.39
C LEU A 160 1.48 8.43 1.74
N ILE A 161 0.84 7.54 2.49
CA ILE A 161 0.35 6.26 1.96
C ILE A 161 -0.99 6.51 1.25
N SER A 162 -1.02 6.32 -0.05
CA SER A 162 -2.22 6.50 -0.88
C SER A 162 -2.88 5.19 -1.29
N TYR A 163 -2.10 4.11 -1.34
CA TYR A 163 -2.59 2.78 -1.64
C TYR A 163 -1.93 1.75 -0.72
N ILE A 164 -2.70 0.71 -0.40
CA ILE A 164 -2.19 -0.48 0.26
C ILE A 164 -2.39 -1.65 -0.70
N GLU A 165 -1.30 -2.32 -1.03
CA GLU A 165 -1.32 -3.57 -1.75
C GLU A 165 -1.42 -4.72 -0.75
N LEU A 166 -2.32 -5.67 -1.00
CA LEU A 166 -2.43 -6.87 -0.17
C LEU A 166 -1.23 -7.79 -0.44
N GLY A 167 -0.36 -7.93 0.54
CA GLY A 167 0.89 -8.67 0.39
C GLY A 167 1.21 -9.60 1.57
N SER A 168 0.34 -9.63 2.59
CA SER A 168 0.57 -10.47 3.76
C SER A 168 0.35 -11.96 3.47
N LEU A 169 -0.52 -12.26 2.51
CA LEU A 169 -0.75 -13.61 2.01
C LEU A 169 -0.01 -13.72 0.67
N GLY A 170 1.05 -14.48 0.64
CA GLY A 170 1.89 -14.71 -0.53
C GLY A 170 1.30 -15.70 -1.52
#